data_7fe536af420356b3d54492f376cf3f43
#
_entry.id   7fe536af420356b3d54492f376cf3f43
#
_cell.length_a   1.000
_cell.length_b   1.000
_cell.length_c   1.000
_cell.angle_alpha   90.00
_cell.angle_beta   90.00
_cell.angle_gamma   90.00
#
_symmetry.space_group_name_H-M   'P 1'
#
loop_
_entity.id
_entity.type
_entity.pdbx_description
1 polymer ?
#
loop_
_entity_poly.entity_id
_entity_poly.type
_entity_poly.pdbx_seq_one_letter_code
_entity_poly.pdbx_strand_id
1 'polypeptide(L)'
;MLNLEKDKQNGKQDEEMPSLNHSYICLQVLRQLLQNEKVEPLPELTLDIANGLTPDISIFPKEQIHPNFFRDVSKFQQMPVLAIEVISSSQTIEELLGKAAQLIQAGVKAVWTIEPHSRSVFVTTSSEEKLFHDGIVENEEIQVDFAKVFDQQAS
;
A
#
# COMPACT_ATOMS: atom_id res chain seq x y z
N MET A 1 22.82 -28.70 1.84
CA MET A 1 21.76 -28.25 2.74
C MET A 1 21.77 -26.77 2.93
N LEU A 2 22.92 -26.20 3.25
CA LEU A 2 23.02 -24.76 3.44
C LEU A 2 22.65 -23.98 2.18
N ASN A 3 22.94 -24.50 1.01
CA ASN A 3 22.67 -23.82 -0.24
C ASN A 3 21.17 -23.78 -0.56
N LEU A 4 20.43 -24.82 -0.19
CA LEU A 4 18.99 -24.87 -0.43
C LEU A 4 18.25 -23.85 0.44
N GLU A 5 18.69 -23.64 1.67
CA GLU A 5 18.09 -22.65 2.54
C GLU A 5 18.40 -21.24 2.07
N LYS A 6 19.64 -21.01 1.59
CA LYS A 6 20.00 -19.72 1.03
C LYS A 6 19.20 -19.43 -0.22
N ASP A 7 18.99 -20.41 -1.08
CA ASP A 7 18.22 -20.22 -2.30
C ASP A 7 16.77 -19.89 -2.00
N LYS A 8 16.18 -20.53 -0.99
CA LYS A 8 14.82 -20.23 -0.56
C LYS A 8 14.71 -18.82 0.00
N GLN A 9 15.69 -18.41 0.79
CA GLN A 9 15.70 -17.07 1.35
C GLN A 9 15.90 -16.02 0.27
N ASN A 10 16.78 -16.28 -0.68
CA ASN A 10 17.03 -15.36 -1.77
C ASN A 10 15.80 -15.20 -2.66
N GLY A 11 15.11 -16.28 -2.99
CA GLY A 11 13.89 -16.22 -3.78
C GLY A 11 12.81 -15.42 -3.09
N LYS A 12 12.67 -15.61 -1.77
CA LYS A 12 11.69 -14.86 -1.00
C LYS A 12 12.06 -13.39 -0.88
N GLN A 13 13.35 -13.08 -0.74
CA GLN A 13 13.82 -11.72 -0.71
C GLN A 13 13.62 -11.02 -2.05
N ASP A 14 13.84 -11.72 -3.17
CA ASP A 14 13.65 -11.16 -4.49
C ASP A 14 12.18 -10.79 -4.73
N GLU A 15 11.24 -11.59 -4.19
CA GLU A 15 9.82 -11.28 -4.31
C GLU A 15 9.43 -10.07 -3.51
N GLU A 16 10.11 -9.82 -2.39
CA GLU A 16 9.79 -8.72 -1.50
C GLU A 16 10.62 -7.46 -1.74
N MET A 17 11.63 -7.53 -2.60
CA MET A 17 12.52 -6.39 -2.80
C MET A 17 11.88 -5.33 -3.67
N PRO A 18 11.62 -4.14 -3.14
CA PRO A 18 11.00 -3.07 -3.90
C PRO A 18 12.00 -2.43 -4.86
N SER A 19 11.52 -2.09 -6.05
CA SER A 19 12.32 -1.46 -7.08
C SER A 19 12.39 0.05 -6.87
N LEU A 20 13.17 0.74 -7.72
CA LEU A 20 13.23 2.19 -7.72
C LEU A 20 11.84 2.79 -7.97
N ASN A 21 11.09 2.26 -8.94
CA ASN A 21 9.77 2.79 -9.26
C ASN A 21 8.81 2.61 -8.09
N HIS A 22 8.85 1.46 -7.44
CA HIS A 22 8.03 1.20 -6.26
C HIS A 22 8.32 2.23 -5.16
N SER A 23 9.59 2.42 -4.82
CA SER A 23 9.98 3.37 -3.78
C SER A 23 9.62 4.80 -4.13
N TYR A 24 9.85 5.19 -5.38
CA TYR A 24 9.59 6.56 -5.81
C TYR A 24 8.09 6.87 -5.79
N ILE A 25 7.26 5.94 -6.26
CA ILE A 25 5.81 6.12 -6.23
C ILE A 25 5.31 6.23 -4.79
N CYS A 26 5.81 5.37 -3.89
CA CYS A 26 5.44 5.45 -2.48
C CYS A 26 5.79 6.83 -1.90
N LEU A 27 6.96 7.37 -2.24
CA LEU A 27 7.36 8.70 -1.78
C LEU A 27 6.42 9.78 -2.31
N GLN A 28 6.09 9.75 -3.60
CA GLN A 28 5.24 10.77 -4.20
C GLN A 28 3.82 10.73 -3.62
N VAL A 29 3.30 9.53 -3.39
CA VAL A 29 2.00 9.36 -2.77
C VAL A 29 2.03 9.89 -1.33
N LEU A 30 3.05 9.53 -0.56
CA LEU A 30 3.19 10.00 0.81
C LEU A 30 3.29 11.53 0.88
N ARG A 31 4.00 12.16 -0.04
CA ARG A 31 4.10 13.63 -0.07
C ARG A 31 2.73 14.28 -0.15
N GLN A 32 1.86 13.76 -1.01
CA GLN A 32 0.52 14.30 -1.13
C GLN A 32 -0.33 14.01 0.10
N LEU A 33 -0.22 12.78 0.62
CA LEU A 33 -0.99 12.38 1.80
C LEU A 33 -0.63 13.20 3.03
N LEU A 34 0.63 13.61 3.16
CA LEU A 34 1.06 14.41 4.29
C LEU A 34 0.45 15.81 4.31
N GLN A 35 -0.13 16.26 3.21
CA GLN A 35 -0.83 17.53 3.19
C GLN A 35 -2.21 17.45 3.85
N ASN A 36 -2.72 16.24 4.06
CA ASN A 36 -4.00 16.04 4.73
C ASN A 36 -3.76 15.86 6.23
N GLU A 37 -4.08 16.90 7.00
CA GLU A 37 -3.80 16.90 8.43
C GLU A 37 -4.71 16.00 9.25
N LYS A 38 -5.76 15.46 8.65
CA LYS A 38 -6.70 14.59 9.36
C LYS A 38 -6.29 13.14 9.39
N VAL A 39 -5.28 12.77 8.64
CA VAL A 39 -4.86 11.36 8.51
C VAL A 39 -3.41 11.15 8.86
N GLU A 40 -3.10 9.90 9.21
CA GLU A 40 -1.75 9.47 9.47
C GLU A 40 -1.43 8.34 8.50
N PRO A 41 -0.62 8.60 7.45
CA PRO A 41 -0.24 7.56 6.50
C PRO A 41 1.01 6.84 7.01
N LEU A 42 0.84 5.59 7.41
CA LEU A 42 1.95 4.80 7.97
C LEU A 42 2.52 3.84 6.93
N PRO A 43 3.83 3.94 6.65
CA PRO A 43 4.46 3.01 5.71
C PRO A 43 4.74 1.67 6.37
N GLU A 44 4.51 0.61 5.62
CA GLU A 44 4.91 -0.74 6.01
C GLU A 44 4.49 -1.19 7.41
N LEU A 45 3.27 -0.87 7.81
CA LEU A 45 2.73 -1.34 9.07
C LEU A 45 2.08 -2.71 8.87
N THR A 46 2.46 -3.69 9.69
CA THR A 46 1.86 -5.02 9.63
C THR A 46 0.52 -5.01 10.38
N LEU A 47 -0.52 -5.39 9.67
CA LEU A 47 -1.87 -5.49 10.22
C LEU A 47 -2.13 -6.92 10.72
N ASP A 48 -2.98 -7.04 11.74
CA ASP A 48 -3.33 -8.34 12.30
C ASP A 48 -4.40 -9.01 11.45
N ILE A 49 -4.01 -9.43 10.26
CA ILE A 49 -4.84 -10.16 9.31
C ILE A 49 -4.08 -11.43 8.98
N ALA A 50 -4.71 -12.58 9.16
CA ALA A 50 -4.07 -13.90 8.97
C ALA A 50 -2.75 -13.97 9.77
N ASN A 51 -1.63 -14.25 9.14
CA ASN A 51 -0.34 -14.32 9.82
C ASN A 51 0.40 -12.97 9.79
N GLY A 52 -0.25 -11.93 9.39
CA GLY A 52 0.31 -10.60 9.23
C GLY A 52 0.26 -10.18 7.77
N LEU A 53 -0.34 -9.03 7.49
CA LEU A 53 -0.42 -8.50 6.14
C LEU A 53 0.10 -7.07 6.20
N THR A 54 1.05 -6.74 5.34
CA THR A 54 1.75 -5.45 5.41
C THR A 54 1.55 -4.67 4.11
N PRO A 55 0.56 -3.76 4.05
CA PRO A 55 0.44 -2.88 2.90
C PRO A 55 1.62 -1.91 2.81
N ASP A 56 1.89 -1.40 1.63
CA ASP A 56 2.96 -0.40 1.46
C ASP A 56 2.65 0.87 2.27
N ILE A 57 1.40 1.31 2.26
CA ILE A 57 0.96 2.46 3.05
C ILE A 57 -0.42 2.15 3.63
N SER A 58 -0.59 2.37 4.93
CA SER A 58 -1.87 2.23 5.61
C SER A 58 -2.27 3.59 6.18
N ILE A 59 -3.48 4.04 5.89
CA ILE A 59 -3.91 5.38 6.27
C ILE A 59 -5.00 5.30 7.32
N PHE A 60 -4.74 5.94 8.46
CA PHE A 60 -5.65 5.95 9.59
C PHE A 60 -6.11 7.38 9.88
N PRO A 61 -7.28 7.56 10.49
CA PRO A 61 -7.58 8.85 11.10
C PRO A 61 -6.49 9.19 12.12
N LYS A 62 -6.06 10.43 12.12
CA LYS A 62 -4.91 10.84 12.95
C LYS A 62 -5.10 10.54 14.42
N GLU A 63 -6.32 10.72 14.93
CA GLU A 63 -6.58 10.50 16.34
C GLU A 63 -6.54 9.04 16.77
N GLN A 64 -6.46 8.10 15.85
CA GLN A 64 -6.37 6.68 16.19
C GLN A 64 -4.94 6.20 16.42
N ILE A 65 -3.94 7.01 16.10
CA ILE A 65 -2.54 6.58 16.16
C ILE A 65 -1.81 7.22 17.33
N HIS A 66 -1.52 6.41 18.34
CA HIS A 66 -0.84 6.85 19.55
C HIS A 66 0.30 5.88 19.90
N PRO A 67 1.48 6.04 19.27
CA PRO A 67 2.58 5.12 19.54
C PRO A 67 3.04 5.19 20.98
N ASN A 68 3.34 4.03 21.57
CA ASN A 68 3.95 3.93 22.88
C ASN A 68 5.33 3.35 22.68
N PHE A 69 6.36 4.18 22.81
CA PHE A 69 7.73 3.76 22.52
C PHE A 69 8.33 2.85 23.59
N PHE A 70 7.64 2.65 24.71
CA PHE A 70 8.08 1.67 25.69
C PHE A 70 7.48 0.29 25.43
N ARG A 71 6.40 0.19 24.68
CA ARG A 71 5.75 -1.08 24.38
C ARG A 71 5.24 -1.05 22.94
N ASP A 72 5.97 -1.68 22.06
CA ASP A 72 5.62 -1.73 20.64
C ASP A 72 4.51 -2.75 20.37
N VAL A 73 3.90 -2.64 19.21
CA VAL A 73 2.88 -3.55 18.74
C VAL A 73 3.34 -4.12 17.41
N SER A 74 3.52 -5.45 17.35
CA SER A 74 4.04 -6.08 16.14
C SER A 74 2.99 -6.29 15.06
N LYS A 75 1.73 -6.45 15.42
CA LYS A 75 0.61 -6.57 14.49
C LYS A 75 -0.50 -5.65 14.97
N PHE A 76 -0.80 -4.65 14.16
CA PHE A 76 -1.76 -3.63 14.57
C PHE A 76 -3.19 -4.14 14.36
N GLN A 77 -4.02 -4.04 15.38
CA GLN A 77 -5.36 -4.64 15.34
C GLN A 77 -6.41 -3.76 14.71
N GLN A 78 -6.21 -2.46 14.70
CA GLN A 78 -7.16 -1.54 14.06
C GLN A 78 -6.89 -1.50 12.57
N MET A 79 -7.95 -1.52 11.78
CA MET A 79 -7.79 -1.49 10.32
C MET A 79 -7.73 -0.05 9.80
N PRO A 80 -6.90 0.22 8.79
CA PRO A 80 -6.87 1.53 8.18
C PRO A 80 -8.16 1.80 7.39
N VAL A 81 -8.45 3.06 7.13
CA VAL A 81 -9.60 3.41 6.27
C VAL A 81 -9.22 3.22 4.80
N LEU A 82 -7.95 3.35 4.47
CA LEU A 82 -7.45 3.17 3.12
C LEU A 82 -6.09 2.48 3.19
N ALA A 83 -5.88 1.49 2.35
CA ALA A 83 -4.58 0.84 2.18
C ALA A 83 -4.11 1.03 0.75
N ILE A 84 -2.82 1.22 0.57
CA ILE A 84 -2.22 1.45 -0.75
C ILE A 84 -1.10 0.43 -0.97
N GLU A 85 -1.16 -0.24 -2.13
CA GLU A 85 -0.17 -1.19 -2.55
C GLU A 85 0.38 -0.78 -3.90
N VAL A 86 1.68 -0.79 -4.06
CA VAL A 86 2.33 -0.53 -5.35
C VAL A 86 2.92 -1.84 -5.84
N ILE A 87 2.52 -2.27 -7.03
CA ILE A 87 3.00 -3.54 -7.56
C ILE A 87 4.48 -3.43 -7.89
N SER A 88 5.24 -4.43 -7.51
CA SER A 88 6.65 -4.54 -7.87
C SER A 88 6.80 -5.49 -9.06
N SER A 89 7.96 -5.48 -9.72
CA SER A 89 8.17 -6.24 -10.94
C SER A 89 8.01 -7.75 -10.80
N SER A 90 8.17 -8.27 -9.58
CA SER A 90 8.03 -9.71 -9.34
C SER A 90 6.62 -10.12 -8.93
N GLN A 91 5.70 -9.18 -8.75
CA GLN A 91 4.34 -9.48 -8.34
C GLN A 91 3.39 -9.40 -9.53
N THR A 92 2.25 -10.09 -9.43
CA THR A 92 1.21 -10.00 -10.45
C THR A 92 0.06 -9.14 -9.93
N ILE A 93 -0.73 -8.59 -10.85
CA ILE A 93 -1.88 -7.80 -10.45
C ILE A 93 -2.91 -8.70 -9.75
N GLU A 94 -3.03 -9.96 -10.14
CA GLU A 94 -3.96 -10.88 -9.48
C GLU A 94 -3.61 -11.11 -8.02
N GLU A 95 -2.32 -11.25 -7.71
CA GLU A 95 -1.88 -11.41 -6.33
C GLU A 95 -2.27 -10.20 -5.49
N LEU A 96 -2.07 -8.99 -6.02
CA LEU A 96 -2.39 -7.78 -5.27
C LEU A 96 -3.89 -7.53 -5.17
N LEU A 97 -4.66 -7.87 -6.18
CA LEU A 97 -6.13 -7.78 -6.09
C LEU A 97 -6.69 -8.79 -5.09
N GLY A 98 -6.06 -9.97 -4.98
CA GLY A 98 -6.40 -10.93 -3.93
C GLY A 98 -6.09 -10.39 -2.54
N LYS A 99 -4.97 -9.72 -2.39
CA LYS A 99 -4.59 -9.06 -1.14
C LYS A 99 -5.57 -7.93 -0.81
N ALA A 100 -5.99 -7.15 -1.83
CA ALA A 100 -6.98 -6.10 -1.64
C ALA A 100 -8.30 -6.68 -1.11
N ALA A 101 -8.75 -7.80 -1.66
CA ALA A 101 -9.97 -8.46 -1.19
C ALA A 101 -9.86 -8.88 0.28
N GLN A 102 -8.69 -9.39 0.70
CA GLN A 102 -8.48 -9.75 2.11
C GLN A 102 -8.55 -8.52 3.01
N LEU A 103 -7.97 -7.40 2.57
CA LEU A 103 -8.01 -6.15 3.33
C LEU A 103 -9.45 -5.65 3.49
N ILE A 104 -10.23 -5.69 2.42
CA ILE A 104 -11.63 -5.28 2.46
C ILE A 104 -12.44 -6.18 3.43
N GLN A 105 -12.21 -7.50 3.38
CA GLN A 105 -12.89 -8.41 4.27
C GLN A 105 -12.54 -8.15 5.73
N ALA A 106 -11.34 -7.67 6.00
CA ALA A 106 -10.91 -7.37 7.37
C ALA A 106 -11.43 -6.02 7.88
N GLY A 107 -12.08 -5.23 7.03
CA GLY A 107 -12.67 -3.96 7.44
C GLY A 107 -12.06 -2.71 6.87
N VAL A 108 -11.04 -2.83 6.01
CA VAL A 108 -10.48 -1.69 5.29
C VAL A 108 -11.52 -1.21 4.29
N LYS A 109 -11.77 0.09 4.22
CA LYS A 109 -12.87 0.61 3.39
C LYS A 109 -12.53 0.73 1.92
N ALA A 110 -11.30 1.05 1.61
CA ALA A 110 -10.83 1.14 0.23
C ALA A 110 -9.39 0.69 0.13
N VAL A 111 -9.04 0.10 -1.01
CA VAL A 111 -7.65 -0.30 -1.31
C VAL A 111 -7.30 0.23 -2.68
N TRP A 112 -6.18 0.94 -2.77
CA TRP A 112 -5.63 1.39 -4.05
C TRP A 112 -4.46 0.49 -4.42
N THR A 113 -4.57 -0.18 -5.55
CA THR A 113 -3.49 -1.01 -6.08
C THR A 113 -2.91 -0.29 -7.30
N ILE A 114 -1.66 0.13 -7.18
CA ILE A 114 -1.02 0.96 -8.20
C ILE A 114 -0.13 0.10 -9.07
N GLU A 115 -0.38 0.15 -10.38
CA GLU A 115 0.41 -0.57 -11.36
C GLU A 115 1.24 0.46 -12.15
N PRO A 116 2.55 0.54 -11.90
CA PRO A 116 3.39 1.60 -12.49
C PRO A 116 3.55 1.52 -14.00
N HIS A 117 3.61 0.31 -14.54
CA HIS A 117 3.90 0.14 -15.96
C HIS A 117 2.82 0.75 -16.84
N SER A 118 1.57 0.56 -16.49
CA SER A 118 0.45 1.10 -17.24
C SER A 118 -0.06 2.42 -16.64
N ARG A 119 0.54 2.89 -15.56
CA ARG A 119 0.10 4.10 -14.83
C ARG A 119 -1.36 4.00 -14.45
N SER A 120 -1.71 2.87 -13.88
CA SER A 120 -3.09 2.57 -13.51
C SER A 120 -3.25 2.43 -12.01
N VAL A 121 -4.43 2.76 -11.53
CA VAL A 121 -4.80 2.59 -10.13
C VAL A 121 -6.11 1.81 -10.08
N PHE A 122 -6.05 0.62 -9.45
CA PHE A 122 -7.25 -0.17 -9.23
C PHE A 122 -7.80 0.21 -7.85
N VAL A 123 -9.03 0.62 -7.79
CA VAL A 123 -9.69 0.97 -6.53
C VAL A 123 -10.67 -0.11 -6.18
N THR A 124 -10.44 -0.79 -5.06
CA THR A 124 -11.29 -1.86 -4.55
C THR A 124 -12.03 -1.38 -3.31
N THR A 125 -13.34 -1.52 -3.31
CA THR A 125 -14.18 -1.28 -2.12
C THR A 125 -15.06 -2.50 -1.91
N SER A 126 -15.90 -2.49 -0.88
CA SER A 126 -16.82 -3.61 -0.65
C SER A 126 -17.86 -3.77 -1.74
N SER A 127 -18.15 -2.72 -2.50
CA SER A 127 -19.21 -2.75 -3.50
C SER A 127 -18.71 -2.82 -4.94
N GLU A 128 -17.48 -2.44 -5.21
CA GLU A 128 -17.03 -2.38 -6.61
C GLU A 128 -15.52 -2.36 -6.76
N GLU A 129 -15.07 -2.60 -7.98
CA GLU A 129 -13.70 -2.41 -8.38
C GLU A 129 -13.71 -1.47 -9.57
N LYS A 130 -12.88 -0.43 -9.54
CA LYS A 130 -12.76 0.53 -10.63
C LYS A 130 -11.31 0.69 -11.03
N LEU A 131 -11.09 0.99 -12.30
CA LEU A 131 -9.76 1.24 -12.83
C LEU A 131 -9.65 2.71 -13.23
N PHE A 132 -8.61 3.36 -12.71
CA PHE A 132 -8.31 4.73 -13.07
C PHE A 132 -6.96 4.77 -13.76
N HIS A 133 -6.83 5.55 -14.80
CA HIS A 133 -5.54 5.90 -15.38
C HIS A 133 -5.23 7.29 -14.84
N ASP A 134 -4.02 7.66 -14.62
CA ASP A 134 -3.60 8.89 -13.97
C ASP A 134 -4.74 9.90 -13.67
N GLY A 135 -4.51 10.91 -12.95
CA GLY A 135 -5.55 11.85 -12.51
C GLY A 135 -5.86 11.70 -11.03
N ILE A 136 -6.94 12.32 -10.58
CA ILE A 136 -7.25 12.36 -9.15
C ILE A 136 -8.09 11.16 -8.76
N VAL A 137 -7.63 10.44 -7.72
CA VAL A 137 -8.39 9.33 -7.11
C VAL A 137 -8.74 9.75 -5.69
N GLU A 138 -9.98 9.56 -5.29
CA GLU A 138 -10.43 9.95 -3.97
C GLU A 138 -11.31 8.88 -3.33
N ASN A 139 -11.01 8.50 -2.11
CA ASN A 139 -11.85 7.64 -1.28
C ASN A 139 -11.72 8.09 0.18
N GLU A 140 -12.79 8.03 0.93
CA GLU A 140 -12.79 8.34 2.37
C GLU A 140 -12.20 9.73 2.68
N GLU A 141 -12.49 10.71 1.81
CA GLU A 141 -11.97 12.08 1.94
C GLU A 141 -10.46 12.18 1.81
N ILE A 142 -9.83 11.17 1.22
CA ILE A 142 -8.40 11.13 0.96
C ILE A 142 -8.20 11.15 -0.55
N GLN A 143 -7.43 12.10 -1.06
CA GLN A 143 -7.22 12.18 -2.50
C GLN A 143 -5.75 12.28 -2.85
N VAL A 144 -5.40 11.70 -3.98
CA VAL A 144 -4.06 11.81 -4.56
C VAL A 144 -4.22 12.08 -6.05
N ASP A 145 -3.44 13.03 -6.55
CA ASP A 145 -3.37 13.31 -7.97
C ASP A 145 -2.28 12.45 -8.60
N PHE A 146 -2.69 11.37 -9.24
CA PHE A 146 -1.76 10.41 -9.85
C PHE A 146 -1.10 10.95 -11.12
N ALA A 147 -1.64 11.99 -11.75
CA ALA A 147 -0.94 12.67 -12.82
C ALA A 147 0.40 13.21 -12.31
N LYS A 148 0.42 13.76 -11.09
CA LYS A 148 1.66 14.24 -10.49
C LYS A 148 2.56 13.12 -10.02
N VAL A 149 2.00 12.03 -9.54
CA VAL A 149 2.79 10.88 -9.10
C VAL A 149 3.58 10.27 -10.26
N PHE A 150 2.92 10.14 -11.42
CA PHE A 150 3.54 9.51 -12.58
C PHE A 150 4.30 10.48 -13.49
N ASP A 151 4.24 11.78 -13.20
CA ASP A 151 4.88 12.78 -14.03
C ASP A 151 6.38 12.81 -13.76
N GLN A 152 7.13 12.20 -14.66
CA GLN A 152 8.51 12.12 -14.45
C GLN A 152 9.25 13.04 -15.29
N GLN A 153 8.67 13.74 -16.14
CA GLN A 153 9.36 14.41 -17.03
C GLN A 153 9.70 15.56 -16.81
N ALA A 154 9.22 16.02 -16.15
CA ALA A 154 9.57 17.20 -15.69
C ALA A 154 10.93 17.61 -16.05
N SER A 155 11.65 16.89 -16.42
CA SER A 155 13.01 17.26 -16.62
C SER A 155 13.35 18.18 -17.72
#